data_e1dd52d663af64c2cb7197b71e07bdf2
#
_entry.id   e1dd52d663af64c2cb7197b71e07bdf2
#
_cell.length_a   1.000
_cell.length_b   1.000
_cell.length_c   1.000
_cell.angle_alpha   90.00
_cell.angle_beta   90.00
_cell.angle_gamma   90.00
#
_symmetry.space_group_name_H-M   'P 1'
#
loop_
_entity.id
_entity.type
_entity.pdbx_description
1 polymer ?
#
loop_
_entity_poly.entity_id
_entity_poly.type
_entity_poly.pdbx_seq_one_letter_code
_entity_poly.pdbx_strand_id
1 'polypeptide(L)'
;MKLLHYVEIENFKRYAERQHIDLDHPAVLIGPNNCGKTSVLQAIGLWSIGLKTWKAEAENSKAEKKQGKALNRLNILSVPVPKTRHFWHNLRVTKKDLRITVGVDVSGTPHPVTMIYRHHASDELVYCEPAPESLANEAAFRAACDLDLALLYPMSGISADEAVILPQRIEFFLGRGSTAEVLRNICLQVFQQAPGDWREITGLMRRLFQVDLNAPQVNEKGGVDITYQQQGTTGEMDLGLSGRGFQQMLLIFAHLHLHKGSVLLIDEPDAHLEILRQQQVYVLLRDIAHKNGCQVVLVTHSEVLLREALDNNLSLILDGRVENLAAKEGIRASLKHFGAEHYVRARETGHVLYVEGGTDVDILRAFARKLKHPVAGLLEDGGKLNVYYLEDNFPEPERSPEAELQRVEGGYGLSADMHFGALKRMLPDLRGLSIQDNDGKGRPEGAQGGLSKLVWKRYEAENYFISPELLLASAKQPEAEGDLFHGVPKEVLQELLLERVFDGSQVDLENYNRADSSTRKTLWRAQTQNRKLSSFAEEFYRRLATRSAAPMLWRKGELHELVALCDAAELNGEVREKLDALQVLLQPQA
;
A
#
# COMPACT_ATOMS: atom_id res chain seq x y z
N MET A 1 17.92 -16.43 16.80
CA MET A 1 17.70 -16.44 18.26
C MET A 1 16.43 -15.66 18.53
N LYS A 2 15.50 -16.17 19.35
CA LYS A 2 14.32 -15.43 19.79
C LYS A 2 14.61 -14.86 21.17
N LEU A 3 14.46 -13.55 21.34
CA LEU A 3 14.53 -12.85 22.62
C LEU A 3 13.11 -12.56 23.14
N LEU A 4 12.20 -12.25 22.22
CA LEU A 4 10.77 -12.05 22.45
C LEU A 4 9.98 -13.06 21.62
N HIS A 5 9.01 -13.74 22.22
CA HIS A 5 8.18 -14.73 21.54
C HIS A 5 6.85 -14.17 21.06
N TYR A 6 6.24 -13.28 21.82
CA TYR A 6 4.97 -12.64 21.50
C TYR A 6 4.78 -11.34 22.25
N VAL A 7 3.86 -10.52 21.80
CA VAL A 7 3.32 -9.38 22.55
C VAL A 7 1.80 -9.46 22.60
N GLU A 8 1.23 -9.16 23.77
CA GLU A 8 -0.19 -8.99 23.97
C GLU A 8 -0.48 -7.55 24.39
N ILE A 9 -1.45 -6.95 23.75
CA ILE A 9 -1.79 -5.54 23.92
C ILE A 9 -3.27 -5.42 24.22
N GLU A 10 -3.60 -4.70 25.30
CA GLU A 10 -4.97 -4.47 25.72
C GLU A 10 -5.17 -2.99 26.06
N ASN A 11 -6.24 -2.40 25.55
CA ASN A 11 -6.67 -1.02 25.80
C ASN A 11 -5.61 0.04 25.45
N PHE A 12 -4.84 -0.18 24.37
CA PHE A 12 -3.79 0.73 23.90
C PHE A 12 -4.08 1.22 22.48
N LYS A 13 -4.23 2.53 22.31
CA LYS A 13 -4.46 3.20 21.01
C LYS A 13 -5.58 2.54 20.19
N ARG A 14 -5.26 1.82 19.08
CA ARG A 14 -6.23 1.11 18.26
C ARG A 14 -6.72 -0.20 18.89
N TYR A 15 -6.01 -0.75 19.86
CA TYR A 15 -6.29 -2.04 20.46
C TYR A 15 -7.24 -1.89 21.65
N ALA A 16 -8.55 -2.18 21.43
CA ALA A 16 -9.58 -2.11 22.46
C ALA A 16 -9.54 -3.33 23.40
N GLU A 17 -9.46 -4.51 22.79
CA GLU A 17 -9.45 -5.82 23.43
C GLU A 17 -8.05 -6.44 23.33
N ARG A 18 -7.77 -7.42 24.20
CA ARG A 18 -6.50 -8.13 24.18
C ARG A 18 -6.26 -8.77 22.81
N GLN A 19 -5.17 -8.38 22.17
CA GLN A 19 -4.68 -8.95 20.93
C GLN A 19 -3.35 -9.61 21.16
N HIS A 20 -3.17 -10.82 20.64
CA HIS A 20 -1.92 -11.59 20.71
C HIS A 20 -1.20 -11.55 19.36
N ILE A 21 0.09 -11.27 19.38
CA ILE A 21 0.93 -11.12 18.19
C ILE A 21 2.19 -11.95 18.40
N ASP A 22 2.37 -12.99 17.60
CA ASP A 22 3.61 -13.77 17.62
C ASP A 22 4.76 -12.97 17.04
N LEU A 23 5.93 -13.05 17.70
CA LEU A 23 7.16 -12.37 17.30
C LEU A 23 8.23 -13.40 16.94
N ASP A 24 8.29 -13.81 15.69
CA ASP A 24 9.39 -14.62 15.18
C ASP A 24 10.60 -13.77 14.81
N HIS A 25 11.58 -14.33 14.11
CA HIS A 25 12.75 -13.62 13.66
C HIS A 25 13.02 -13.89 12.18
N PRO A 26 12.92 -12.84 11.35
CA PRO A 26 12.28 -11.52 11.60
C PRO A 26 10.76 -11.65 11.70
N ALA A 27 10.15 -10.91 12.63
CA ALA A 27 8.70 -10.76 12.67
C ALA A 27 8.28 -9.61 11.74
N VAL A 28 7.30 -9.83 10.88
CA VAL A 28 6.80 -8.83 9.94
C VAL A 28 5.32 -8.55 10.20
N LEU A 29 5.02 -7.28 10.45
CA LEU A 29 3.66 -6.79 10.69
C LEU A 29 3.23 -5.94 9.50
N ILE A 30 2.13 -6.30 8.87
CA ILE A 30 1.58 -5.60 7.71
C ILE A 30 0.15 -5.15 7.94
N GLY A 31 -0.32 -4.24 7.10
CA GLY A 31 -1.71 -3.75 7.11
C GLY A 31 -1.81 -2.36 6.50
N PRO A 32 -3.03 -1.83 6.32
CA PRO A 32 -3.25 -0.49 5.79
C PRO A 32 -2.71 0.61 6.71
N ASN A 33 -2.66 1.83 6.19
CA ASN A 33 -2.28 2.98 6.99
C ASN A 33 -3.26 3.16 8.16
N ASN A 34 -2.74 3.60 9.31
CA ASN A 34 -3.51 3.88 10.52
C ASN A 34 -4.26 2.67 11.12
N CYS A 35 -3.96 1.42 10.75
CA CYS A 35 -4.57 0.21 11.33
C CYS A 35 -4.03 -0.17 12.71
N GLY A 36 -2.89 0.39 13.13
CA GLY A 36 -2.27 0.11 14.43
C GLY A 36 -0.90 -0.56 14.39
N LYS A 37 -0.26 -0.73 13.21
CA LYS A 37 1.07 -1.35 13.06
C LYS A 37 2.14 -0.71 13.96
N THR A 38 2.40 0.58 13.78
CA THR A 38 3.35 1.34 14.61
C THR A 38 2.98 1.28 16.09
N SER A 39 1.70 1.15 16.43
CA SER A 39 1.27 1.03 17.83
C SER A 39 1.76 -0.26 18.49
N VAL A 40 2.00 -1.34 17.74
CA VAL A 40 2.61 -2.56 18.28
C VAL A 40 4.04 -2.30 18.71
N LEU A 41 4.85 -1.68 17.85
CA LEU A 41 6.23 -1.32 18.18
C LEU A 41 6.27 -0.38 19.38
N GLN A 42 5.37 0.59 19.42
CA GLN A 42 5.24 1.53 20.52
C GLN A 42 4.80 0.86 21.82
N ALA A 43 3.95 -0.17 21.77
CA ALA A 43 3.59 -0.94 22.97
C ALA A 43 4.79 -1.67 23.56
N ILE A 44 5.59 -2.33 22.71
CA ILE A 44 6.83 -3.01 23.15
C ILE A 44 7.82 -1.99 23.75
N GLY A 45 7.98 -0.82 23.09
CA GLY A 45 8.82 0.26 23.60
C GLY A 45 8.33 0.82 24.93
N LEU A 46 7.03 1.05 25.10
CA LEU A 46 6.43 1.51 26.35
C LEU A 46 6.63 0.48 27.48
N TRP A 47 6.43 -0.81 27.17
CA TRP A 47 6.68 -1.91 28.10
C TRP A 47 8.11 -1.91 28.61
N SER A 48 9.11 -1.77 27.73
CA SER A 48 10.53 -1.74 28.10
C SER A 48 10.87 -0.53 28.98
N ILE A 49 10.38 0.67 28.63
CA ILE A 49 10.59 1.90 29.43
C ILE A 49 9.96 1.74 30.81
N GLY A 50 8.74 1.22 30.88
CA GLY A 50 8.05 0.98 32.16
C GLY A 50 8.82 0.06 33.08
N LEU A 51 9.34 -1.06 32.56
CA LEU A 51 10.17 -2.01 33.31
C LEU A 51 11.45 -1.38 33.84
N LYS A 52 12.22 -0.73 32.96
CA LYS A 52 13.50 -0.11 33.33
C LYS A 52 13.32 0.98 34.39
N THR A 53 12.30 1.82 34.24
CA THR A 53 11.97 2.86 35.22
C THR A 53 11.52 2.27 36.55
N TRP A 54 10.62 1.27 36.49
CA TRP A 54 10.14 0.64 37.72
C TRP A 54 11.29 -0.05 38.50
N LYS A 55 12.20 -0.77 37.82
CA LYS A 55 13.39 -1.40 38.41
C LYS A 55 14.28 -0.37 39.08
N ALA A 56 14.66 0.70 38.35
CA ALA A 56 15.56 1.74 38.87
C ALA A 56 15.01 2.44 40.12
N GLU A 57 13.70 2.73 40.14
CA GLU A 57 13.06 3.35 41.30
C GLU A 57 12.78 2.35 42.44
N ALA A 58 12.53 1.07 42.14
CA ALA A 58 12.32 0.05 43.16
C ALA A 58 13.64 -0.29 43.93
N GLU A 59 14.76 -0.27 43.24
CA GLU A 59 16.10 -0.45 43.85
C GLU A 59 16.47 0.71 44.79
N ASN A 60 16.03 1.92 44.47
CA ASN A 60 16.28 3.14 45.26
C ASN A 60 15.25 3.34 46.39
N SER A 61 14.19 2.54 46.47
CA SER A 61 13.12 2.69 47.47
C SER A 61 13.37 1.83 48.71
N LYS A 62 13.35 2.45 49.91
CA LYS A 62 13.39 1.77 51.20
C LYS A 62 12.02 1.24 51.65
N ALA A 63 10.96 1.41 50.86
CA ALA A 63 9.61 1.02 51.22
C ALA A 63 9.38 -0.48 51.01
N GLU A 64 8.82 -1.18 52.01
CA GLU A 64 8.46 -2.61 51.93
C GLU A 64 7.37 -2.90 50.86
N LYS A 65 6.54 -1.93 50.49
CA LYS A 65 5.56 -2.07 49.43
C LYS A 65 6.03 -1.37 48.14
N LYS A 66 6.36 -2.18 47.15
CA LYS A 66 6.66 -1.73 45.79
C LYS A 66 5.37 -1.24 45.12
N GLN A 67 5.07 0.05 45.29
CA GLN A 67 3.92 0.70 44.69
C GLN A 67 4.18 1.06 43.21
N GLY A 68 3.11 1.31 42.42
CA GLY A 68 3.22 1.80 41.07
C GLY A 68 4.02 3.10 40.97
N LYS A 69 4.84 3.23 39.92
CA LYS A 69 5.74 4.36 39.69
C LYS A 69 5.18 5.33 38.67
N ALA A 70 5.40 6.62 38.88
CA ALA A 70 4.95 7.66 37.96
C ALA A 70 5.97 7.88 36.86
N LEU A 71 5.52 7.73 35.60
CA LEU A 71 6.26 8.06 34.40
C LEU A 71 5.80 9.39 33.84
N ASN A 72 6.73 10.34 33.67
CA ASN A 72 6.43 11.56 32.94
C ASN A 72 6.38 11.25 31.42
N ARG A 73 5.38 11.75 30.71
CA ARG A 73 5.24 11.56 29.26
C ARG A 73 6.47 12.01 28.46
N LEU A 74 7.19 13.02 28.95
CA LEU A 74 8.43 13.52 28.32
C LEU A 74 9.57 12.50 28.37
N ASN A 75 9.51 11.53 29.29
CA ASN A 75 10.47 10.43 29.40
C ASN A 75 10.02 9.20 28.59
N ILE A 76 8.77 9.19 28.08
CA ILE A 76 8.26 8.09 27.25
C ILE A 76 8.55 8.43 25.77
N LEU A 77 9.82 8.33 25.41
CA LEU A 77 10.33 8.79 24.12
C LEU A 77 9.83 7.91 22.96
N SER A 78 9.66 6.61 23.19
CA SER A 78 9.19 5.66 22.17
C SER A 78 7.72 5.84 21.76
N VAL A 79 6.94 6.62 22.51
CA VAL A 79 5.51 6.89 22.20
C VAL A 79 5.23 8.37 22.36
N PRO A 80 5.63 9.20 21.40
CA PRO A 80 5.43 10.65 21.49
C PRO A 80 3.94 10.99 21.43
N VAL A 81 3.39 11.45 22.54
CA VAL A 81 1.99 11.89 22.65
C VAL A 81 1.91 13.23 23.39
N PRO A 82 0.99 14.13 22.98
CA PRO A 82 0.82 15.42 23.67
C PRO A 82 0.22 15.27 25.07
N LYS A 83 -0.52 14.21 25.36
CA LYS A 83 -1.17 13.91 26.63
C LYS A 83 -1.16 12.42 26.90
N THR A 84 -0.97 11.96 28.14
CA THR A 84 -0.92 10.54 28.48
C THR A 84 -2.22 9.79 28.19
N ARG A 85 -3.39 10.45 28.24
CA ARG A 85 -4.68 9.84 27.86
C ARG A 85 -4.71 9.29 26.42
N HIS A 86 -3.82 9.76 25.50
CA HIS A 86 -3.72 9.25 24.13
C HIS A 86 -3.11 7.83 24.05
N PHE A 87 -2.63 7.28 25.15
CA PHE A 87 -2.27 5.86 25.18
C PHE A 87 -3.51 4.97 25.18
N TRP A 88 -4.63 5.41 25.79
CA TRP A 88 -5.83 4.60 25.95
C TRP A 88 -6.70 4.59 24.68
N HIS A 89 -7.27 3.43 24.42
CA HIS A 89 -8.25 3.29 23.33
C HIS A 89 -9.41 4.26 23.49
N ASN A 90 -9.71 5.01 22.43
CA ASN A 90 -10.78 6.03 22.41
C ASN A 90 -10.70 7.02 23.58
N LEU A 91 -9.51 7.29 24.13
CA LEU A 91 -9.26 8.21 25.25
C LEU A 91 -9.99 7.83 26.54
N ARG A 92 -10.46 6.58 26.66
CA ARG A 92 -11.26 6.10 27.80
C ARG A 92 -10.34 5.61 28.92
N VAL A 93 -10.01 6.49 29.83
CA VAL A 93 -9.10 6.25 30.97
C VAL A 93 -9.79 5.78 32.26
N THR A 94 -11.10 5.99 32.42
CA THR A 94 -11.83 5.72 33.67
C THR A 94 -12.01 4.23 33.90
N LYS A 95 -11.48 3.71 35.03
CA LYS A 95 -11.55 2.30 35.44
C LYS A 95 -11.06 1.31 34.38
N LYS A 96 -10.12 1.72 33.53
CA LYS A 96 -9.53 0.87 32.50
C LYS A 96 -8.02 0.91 32.59
N ASP A 97 -7.42 -0.20 33.00
CA ASP A 97 -5.98 -0.42 32.91
C ASP A 97 -5.58 -0.64 31.45
N LEU A 98 -4.43 -0.11 31.08
CA LEU A 98 -3.73 -0.48 29.85
C LEU A 98 -2.75 -1.58 30.22
N ARG A 99 -2.74 -2.68 29.47
CA ARG A 99 -1.88 -3.84 29.75
C ARG A 99 -1.06 -4.20 28.52
N ILE A 100 0.23 -4.42 28.75
CA ILE A 100 1.16 -4.90 27.73
C ILE A 100 1.92 -6.08 28.34
N THR A 101 1.74 -7.25 27.74
CA THR A 101 2.43 -8.49 28.12
C THR A 101 3.40 -8.88 27.02
N VAL A 102 4.63 -9.16 27.35
CA VAL A 102 5.63 -9.66 26.40
C VAL A 102 6.14 -11.01 26.88
N GLY A 103 6.13 -11.99 25.98
CA GLY A 103 6.74 -13.29 26.23
C GLY A 103 8.25 -13.20 26.03
N VAL A 104 9.00 -13.16 27.13
CA VAL A 104 10.46 -13.05 27.12
C VAL A 104 11.09 -14.44 27.15
N ASP A 105 12.15 -14.64 26.38
CA ASP A 105 12.87 -15.91 26.36
C ASP A 105 13.70 -16.11 27.64
N VAL A 106 13.50 -17.25 28.28
CA VAL A 106 14.40 -17.73 29.34
C VAL A 106 14.74 -19.18 29.02
N SER A 107 15.96 -19.43 28.62
CA SER A 107 16.45 -20.78 28.28
C SER A 107 15.62 -21.50 27.21
N GLY A 108 15.15 -20.78 26.19
CA GLY A 108 14.37 -21.32 25.09
C GLY A 108 12.85 -21.44 25.36
N THR A 109 12.38 -20.95 26.51
CA THR A 109 10.96 -20.99 26.88
C THR A 109 10.39 -19.58 27.06
N PRO A 110 9.21 -19.27 26.49
CA PRO A 110 8.56 -17.98 26.67
C PRO A 110 7.95 -17.84 28.06
N HIS A 111 8.27 -16.74 28.72
CA HIS A 111 7.68 -16.38 30.02
C HIS A 111 7.00 -15.01 29.91
N PRO A 112 5.71 -14.89 30.31
CA PRO A 112 4.99 -13.64 30.25
C PRO A 112 5.50 -12.64 31.29
N VAL A 113 5.82 -11.43 30.84
CA VAL A 113 6.12 -10.28 31.69
C VAL A 113 5.18 -9.15 31.34
N THR A 114 4.25 -8.84 32.24
CA THR A 114 3.17 -7.87 32.04
C THR A 114 3.44 -6.57 32.77
N MET A 115 3.31 -5.46 32.06
CA MET A 115 3.25 -4.11 32.62
C MET A 115 1.82 -3.58 32.57
N ILE A 116 1.39 -2.99 33.69
CA ILE A 116 0.08 -2.37 33.86
C ILE A 116 0.28 -0.86 33.97
N TYR A 117 -0.50 -0.11 33.19
CA TYR A 117 -0.49 1.35 33.21
C TYR A 117 -1.85 1.90 33.62
N ARG A 118 -1.83 2.90 34.52
CA ARG A 118 -3.01 3.61 34.99
C ARG A 118 -2.88 5.10 34.75
N HIS A 119 -3.93 5.70 34.26
CA HIS A 119 -3.96 7.15 34.01
C HIS A 119 -3.89 7.92 35.35
N HIS A 120 -3.06 8.95 35.40
CA HIS A 120 -3.02 9.92 36.48
C HIS A 120 -4.00 11.06 36.22
N ALA A 121 -4.45 11.76 37.25
CA ALA A 121 -5.33 12.93 37.10
C ALA A 121 -4.71 14.05 36.22
N SER A 122 -3.39 14.15 36.20
CA SER A 122 -2.62 14.98 35.26
C SER A 122 -2.34 14.23 33.96
N ASP A 123 -2.59 14.84 32.81
CA ASP A 123 -2.25 14.32 31.49
C ASP A 123 -0.71 14.28 31.20
N GLU A 124 0.11 14.72 32.15
CA GLU A 124 1.56 14.69 32.06
C GLU A 124 2.18 13.38 32.61
N LEU A 125 1.44 12.66 33.47
CA LEU A 125 1.92 11.49 34.19
C LEU A 125 1.07 10.27 33.88
N VAL A 126 1.71 9.10 33.92
CA VAL A 126 1.07 7.78 33.93
C VAL A 126 1.72 6.90 34.98
N TYR A 127 0.93 6.16 35.75
CA TYR A 127 1.46 5.18 36.68
C TYR A 127 1.74 3.87 35.96
N CYS A 128 2.87 3.25 36.24
CA CYS A 128 3.22 1.92 35.74
C CYS A 128 3.66 1.00 36.87
N GLU A 129 3.26 -0.26 36.78
CA GLU A 129 3.70 -1.32 37.68
C GLU A 129 3.73 -2.67 36.96
N PRO A 130 4.65 -3.58 37.26
CA PRO A 130 4.58 -4.96 36.80
C PRO A 130 3.42 -5.68 37.48
N ALA A 131 2.77 -6.60 36.74
CA ALA A 131 1.77 -7.48 37.32
C ALA A 131 2.39 -8.37 38.40
N PRO A 132 1.66 -8.73 39.48
CA PRO A 132 2.18 -9.55 40.56
C PRO A 132 2.79 -10.89 40.11
N GLU A 133 2.17 -11.52 39.13
CA GLU A 133 2.63 -12.77 38.50
C GLU A 133 3.98 -12.62 37.79
N SER A 134 4.25 -11.46 37.23
CA SER A 134 5.52 -11.14 36.56
C SER A 134 6.65 -10.97 37.57
N LEU A 135 6.37 -10.41 38.73
CA LEU A 135 7.33 -10.30 39.82
C LEU A 135 7.63 -11.66 40.49
N ALA A 136 6.67 -12.58 40.48
CA ALA A 136 6.86 -13.94 41.03
C ALA A 136 7.86 -14.77 40.20
N ASN A 137 8.02 -14.47 38.91
CA ASN A 137 9.05 -15.08 38.04
C ASN A 137 10.28 -14.16 37.93
N GLU A 138 11.13 -14.19 38.94
CA GLU A 138 12.30 -13.32 39.03
C GLU A 138 13.25 -13.47 37.84
N ALA A 139 13.45 -14.67 37.32
CA ALA A 139 14.35 -14.93 36.20
C ALA A 139 13.85 -14.25 34.92
N ALA A 140 12.55 -14.38 34.62
CA ALA A 140 11.95 -13.74 33.46
C ALA A 140 11.91 -12.21 33.61
N PHE A 141 11.59 -11.72 34.81
CA PHE A 141 11.57 -10.30 35.08
C PHE A 141 12.97 -9.66 34.95
N ARG A 142 14.01 -10.33 35.43
CA ARG A 142 15.41 -9.87 35.28
C ARG A 142 15.81 -9.86 33.78
N ALA A 143 15.55 -10.96 33.06
CA ALA A 143 15.83 -11.03 31.62
C ALA A 143 15.13 -9.91 30.83
N ALA A 144 13.87 -9.63 31.17
CA ALA A 144 13.10 -8.52 30.56
C ALA A 144 13.73 -7.15 30.84
N CYS A 145 14.20 -6.91 32.07
CA CYS A 145 14.82 -5.63 32.44
C CYS A 145 16.20 -5.42 31.80
N ASP A 146 16.94 -6.51 31.57
CA ASP A 146 18.30 -6.47 31.01
C ASP A 146 18.31 -6.47 29.48
N LEU A 147 17.11 -6.59 28.86
CA LEU A 147 16.97 -6.59 27.41
C LEU A 147 17.33 -5.22 26.82
N ASP A 148 18.26 -5.23 25.86
CA ASP A 148 18.51 -4.05 25.01
C ASP A 148 17.47 -4.01 23.89
N LEU A 149 16.73 -2.88 23.81
CA LEU A 149 15.64 -2.70 22.87
C LEU A 149 15.68 -1.29 22.29
N ALA A 150 15.67 -1.19 20.97
CA ALA A 150 15.58 0.07 20.25
C ALA A 150 14.39 0.10 19.29
N LEU A 151 13.82 1.29 19.12
CA LEU A 151 12.77 1.58 18.14
C LEU A 151 13.29 2.62 17.15
N LEU A 152 13.43 2.22 15.89
CA LEU A 152 13.84 3.08 14.80
C LEU A 152 12.62 3.48 13.96
N TYR A 153 12.38 4.79 13.92
CA TYR A 153 11.37 5.41 13.05
C TYR A 153 11.96 5.72 11.67
N PRO A 154 11.12 5.92 10.63
CA PRO A 154 11.57 6.36 9.31
C PRO A 154 12.37 7.66 9.41
N MET A 155 13.45 7.76 8.62
CA MET A 155 14.31 8.94 8.61
C MET A 155 13.64 10.17 7.98
N SER A 156 13.74 11.31 8.66
CA SER A 156 13.29 12.60 8.16
C SER A 156 14.33 13.37 7.33
N GLY A 157 15.55 12.83 7.20
CA GLY A 157 16.73 13.49 6.63
C GLY A 157 17.65 14.03 7.72
N ILE A 158 18.97 14.04 7.46
CA ILE A 158 19.98 14.44 8.44
C ILE A 158 20.30 15.94 8.39
N SER A 159 20.77 16.48 9.52
CA SER A 159 21.30 17.83 9.60
C SER A 159 22.64 17.94 8.86
N ALA A 160 22.96 19.13 8.36
CA ALA A 160 24.27 19.41 7.79
C ALA A 160 25.39 19.26 8.81
N ASP A 161 25.14 19.73 10.04
CA ASP A 161 26.11 19.67 11.15
C ASP A 161 25.54 18.79 12.27
N GLU A 162 26.33 17.83 12.74
CA GLU A 162 26.02 16.97 13.86
C GLU A 162 27.20 17.01 14.85
N ALA A 163 27.01 17.64 16.01
CA ALA A 163 28.04 17.70 17.04
C ALA A 163 28.29 16.33 17.67
N VAL A 164 29.52 16.09 18.15
CA VAL A 164 29.83 14.90 18.94
C VAL A 164 29.04 14.93 20.26
N ILE A 165 28.28 13.88 20.52
CA ILE A 165 27.44 13.74 21.72
C ILE A 165 27.76 12.46 22.49
N LEU A 166 27.42 12.44 23.78
CA LEU A 166 27.62 11.29 24.64
C LEU A 166 26.68 10.13 24.27
N PRO A 167 27.08 8.86 24.44
CA PRO A 167 26.27 7.69 24.12
C PRO A 167 24.86 7.73 24.72
N GLN A 168 24.71 8.11 25.97
CA GLN A 168 23.40 8.20 26.66
C GLN A 168 22.46 9.21 25.99
N ARG A 169 23.02 10.23 25.33
CA ARG A 169 22.25 11.23 24.64
C ARG A 169 21.82 10.75 23.25
N ILE A 170 22.57 9.84 22.63
CA ILE A 170 22.19 9.17 21.38
C ILE A 170 20.91 8.34 21.60
N GLU A 171 20.86 7.54 22.67
CA GLU A 171 19.67 6.76 23.04
C GLU A 171 18.44 7.65 23.26
N PHE A 172 18.64 8.82 23.87
CA PHE A 172 17.58 9.81 24.05
C PHE A 172 17.00 10.28 22.71
N PHE A 173 17.84 10.62 21.73
CA PHE A 173 17.39 11.06 20.41
C PHE A 173 16.72 9.93 19.63
N LEU A 174 17.29 8.71 19.65
CA LEU A 174 16.68 7.53 19.04
C LEU A 174 15.28 7.27 19.61
N GLY A 175 15.12 7.31 20.91
CA GLY A 175 13.84 7.12 21.57
C GLY A 175 12.79 8.15 21.16
N ARG A 176 13.18 9.40 20.88
CA ARG A 176 12.27 10.44 20.38
C ARG A 176 11.92 10.33 18.90
N GLY A 177 12.53 9.40 18.18
CA GLY A 177 12.40 9.32 16.73
C GLY A 177 13.25 10.36 15.99
N SER A 178 14.14 11.08 16.69
CA SER A 178 15.09 12.03 16.09
C SER A 178 16.32 11.29 15.55
N THR A 179 16.10 10.22 14.81
CA THR A 179 17.15 9.35 14.26
C THR A 179 18.12 10.09 13.36
N ALA A 180 17.63 11.13 12.69
CA ALA A 180 18.39 11.99 11.80
C ALA A 180 19.44 12.83 12.52
N GLU A 181 19.28 13.09 13.82
CA GLU A 181 20.17 13.94 14.63
C GLU A 181 21.38 13.19 15.21
N VAL A 182 21.45 11.87 15.02
CA VAL A 182 22.45 11.01 15.67
C VAL A 182 23.11 9.99 14.75
N LEU A 183 22.81 10.01 13.45
CA LEU A 183 23.33 9.03 12.50
C LEU A 183 24.86 9.05 12.43
N ARG A 184 25.46 10.24 12.33
CA ARG A 184 26.92 10.37 12.23
C ARG A 184 27.60 9.92 13.54
N ASN A 185 27.02 10.23 14.68
CA ASN A 185 27.53 9.78 16.00
C ASN A 185 27.47 8.25 16.15
N ILE A 186 26.39 7.60 15.70
CA ILE A 186 26.28 6.14 15.71
C ILE A 186 27.37 5.53 14.82
N CYS A 187 27.56 6.07 13.60
CA CYS A 187 28.64 5.62 12.71
C CYS A 187 30.03 5.82 13.33
N LEU A 188 30.26 6.95 14.01
CA LEU A 188 31.51 7.23 14.71
C LEU A 188 31.76 6.22 15.84
N GLN A 189 30.73 5.87 16.62
CA GLN A 189 30.84 4.86 17.66
C GLN A 189 31.19 3.48 17.10
N VAL A 190 30.53 3.04 16.02
CA VAL A 190 30.88 1.77 15.35
C VAL A 190 32.33 1.79 14.89
N PHE A 191 32.76 2.87 14.23
CA PHE A 191 34.12 2.99 13.74
C PHE A 191 35.16 2.94 14.86
N GLN A 192 34.90 3.62 15.98
CA GLN A 192 35.83 3.68 17.13
C GLN A 192 35.86 2.37 17.93
N GLN A 193 34.70 1.74 18.16
CA GLN A 193 34.61 0.55 19.02
C GLN A 193 34.91 -0.75 18.25
N ALA A 194 34.52 -0.83 16.98
CA ALA A 194 34.64 -2.03 16.16
C ALA A 194 34.97 -1.69 14.67
N PRO A 195 36.22 -1.32 14.35
CA PRO A 195 36.61 -0.97 12.99
C PRO A 195 36.37 -2.07 11.94
N GLY A 196 36.31 -3.34 12.38
CA GLY A 196 35.93 -4.47 11.55
C GLY A 196 34.48 -4.42 11.10
N ASP A 197 33.59 -4.07 12.01
CA ASP A 197 32.15 -3.92 11.75
C ASP A 197 31.89 -2.73 10.81
N TRP A 198 32.64 -1.62 10.98
CA TRP A 198 32.58 -0.49 10.05
C TRP A 198 32.92 -0.91 8.60
N ARG A 199 33.97 -1.72 8.40
CA ARG A 199 34.32 -2.25 7.08
C ARG A 199 33.25 -3.13 6.49
N GLU A 200 32.52 -3.89 7.31
CA GLU A 200 31.39 -4.68 6.87
C GLU A 200 30.23 -3.77 6.40
N ILE A 201 29.89 -2.74 7.20
CA ILE A 201 28.86 -1.75 6.85
C ILE A 201 29.18 -1.04 5.54
N THR A 202 30.41 -0.56 5.38
CA THR A 202 30.82 0.11 4.12
C THR A 202 30.74 -0.84 2.93
N GLY A 203 31.05 -2.11 3.10
CA GLY A 203 30.89 -3.16 2.08
C GLY A 203 29.42 -3.42 1.72
N LEU A 204 28.49 -3.38 2.70
CA LEU A 204 27.06 -3.48 2.47
C LEU A 204 26.54 -2.26 1.70
N MET A 205 26.93 -1.07 2.10
CA MET A 205 26.53 0.18 1.45
C MET A 205 27.03 0.25 0.00
N ARG A 206 28.27 -0.21 -0.25
CA ARG A 206 28.82 -0.33 -1.62
C ARG A 206 27.98 -1.28 -2.48
N ARG A 207 27.59 -2.44 -1.95
CA ARG A 207 26.78 -3.42 -2.70
C ARG A 207 25.38 -2.90 -3.01
N LEU A 208 24.73 -2.22 -2.05
CA LEU A 208 23.36 -1.73 -2.21
C LEU A 208 23.26 -0.47 -3.07
N PHE A 209 24.20 0.47 -2.89
CA PHE A 209 24.06 1.83 -3.43
C PHE A 209 25.18 2.20 -4.42
N GLN A 210 26.18 1.33 -4.62
CA GLN A 210 27.35 1.61 -5.47
C GLN A 210 28.12 2.87 -5.03
N VAL A 211 28.29 3.00 -3.72
CA VAL A 211 28.88 4.16 -3.06
C VAL A 211 30.00 3.71 -2.13
N ASP A 212 31.13 4.37 -2.20
CA ASP A 212 32.26 4.20 -1.29
C ASP A 212 32.14 5.20 -0.13
N LEU A 213 31.89 4.68 1.07
CA LEU A 213 31.67 5.47 2.29
C LEU A 213 33.02 5.60 3.04
N ASN A 214 33.42 6.82 3.33
CA ASN A 214 34.63 7.12 4.09
C ASN A 214 34.43 6.96 5.61
N ALA A 215 35.55 6.83 6.34
CA ALA A 215 35.50 6.73 7.79
C ALA A 215 35.00 8.04 8.41
N PRO A 216 34.17 7.97 9.50
CA PRO A 216 33.77 9.15 10.24
C PRO A 216 34.97 9.89 10.83
N GLN A 217 34.97 11.21 10.78
CA GLN A 217 36.01 12.06 11.32
C GLN A 217 35.41 13.15 12.21
N VAL A 218 36.10 13.50 13.29
CA VAL A 218 35.72 14.64 14.11
C VAL A 218 36.44 15.87 13.56
N ASN A 219 35.68 16.89 13.14
CA ASN A 219 36.22 18.11 12.59
C ASN A 219 36.67 19.11 13.68
N GLU A 220 37.35 20.16 13.31
CA GLU A 220 37.89 21.19 14.22
C GLU A 220 36.81 21.90 15.05
N LYS A 221 35.57 21.90 14.60
CA LYS A 221 34.41 22.50 15.30
C LYS A 221 33.74 21.55 16.27
N GLY A 222 34.25 20.31 16.41
CA GLY A 222 33.64 19.28 17.24
C GLY A 222 32.42 18.60 16.61
N GLY A 223 32.21 18.74 15.30
CA GLY A 223 31.21 18.03 14.52
C GLY A 223 31.74 16.70 13.99
N VAL A 224 30.82 15.81 13.57
CA VAL A 224 31.14 14.54 12.93
C VAL A 224 30.91 14.64 11.44
N ASP A 225 31.98 14.50 10.65
CA ASP A 225 31.92 14.49 9.20
C ASP A 225 31.98 13.07 8.67
N ILE A 226 31.12 12.77 7.71
CA ILE A 226 31.13 11.53 6.93
C ILE A 226 30.93 11.90 5.48
N THR A 227 31.89 11.48 4.65
CA THR A 227 31.81 11.70 3.19
C THR A 227 31.67 10.38 2.44
N TYR A 228 31.17 10.45 1.23
CA TYR A 228 31.06 9.32 0.34
C TYR A 228 31.41 9.72 -1.10
N GLN A 229 31.85 8.75 -1.88
CA GLN A 229 32.10 8.88 -3.30
C GLN A 229 31.20 7.92 -4.09
N GLN A 230 30.48 8.42 -5.07
CA GLN A 230 29.67 7.60 -5.95
C GLN A 230 30.58 6.97 -7.02
N GLN A 231 30.35 5.69 -7.34
CA GLN A 231 31.13 5.02 -8.38
C GLN A 231 31.03 5.77 -9.72
N GLY A 232 32.19 5.98 -10.35
CA GLY A 232 32.27 6.74 -11.60
C GLY A 232 32.37 8.26 -11.45
N THR A 233 32.41 8.79 -10.23
CA THR A 233 32.66 10.21 -9.96
C THR A 233 33.99 10.41 -9.24
N THR A 234 34.57 11.62 -9.34
CA THR A 234 35.85 11.95 -8.69
C THR A 234 35.67 12.83 -7.44
N GLY A 235 34.45 13.32 -7.18
CA GLY A 235 34.16 14.23 -6.07
C GLY A 235 33.65 13.46 -4.84
N GLU A 236 34.14 13.87 -3.66
CA GLU A 236 33.58 13.45 -2.38
C GLU A 236 32.39 14.33 -2.00
N MET A 237 31.31 13.71 -1.55
CA MET A 237 30.08 14.37 -1.14
C MET A 237 29.82 14.12 0.35
N ASP A 238 29.26 15.12 1.03
CA ASP A 238 28.83 14.96 2.42
C ASP A 238 27.63 14.00 2.53
N LEU A 239 27.57 13.23 3.60
CA LEU A 239 26.48 12.28 3.89
C LEU A 239 25.08 12.93 3.82
N GLY A 240 24.96 14.21 4.16
CA GLY A 240 23.72 14.98 4.07
C GLY A 240 23.15 15.12 2.66
N LEU A 241 24.00 14.98 1.63
CA LEU A 241 23.57 15.02 0.23
C LEU A 241 23.08 13.68 -0.30
N SER A 242 23.24 12.61 0.48
CA SER A 242 22.75 11.26 0.10
C SER A 242 21.23 11.15 0.20
N GLY A 243 20.66 10.22 -0.57
CA GLY A 243 19.22 9.93 -0.50
C GLY A 243 18.78 9.37 0.86
N ARG A 244 17.55 9.64 1.27
CA ARG A 244 16.99 9.18 2.57
C ARG A 244 17.05 7.67 2.74
N GLY A 245 16.80 6.89 1.68
CA GLY A 245 16.92 5.43 1.74
C GLY A 245 18.35 4.96 2.06
N PHE A 246 19.37 5.67 1.56
CA PHE A 246 20.76 5.43 1.91
C PHE A 246 21.00 5.69 3.41
N GLN A 247 20.57 6.84 3.91
CA GLN A 247 20.71 7.23 5.33
C GLN A 247 19.98 6.26 6.26
N GLN A 248 18.76 5.85 5.90
CA GLN A 248 17.96 4.87 6.63
C GLN A 248 18.69 3.52 6.76
N MET A 249 19.23 3.01 5.66
CA MET A 249 19.93 1.74 5.68
C MET A 249 21.25 1.81 6.46
N LEU A 250 21.98 2.91 6.31
CA LEU A 250 23.20 3.14 7.09
C LEU A 250 22.91 3.15 8.61
N LEU A 251 21.82 3.84 9.03
CA LEU A 251 21.40 3.85 10.43
C LEU A 251 21.08 2.44 10.95
N ILE A 252 20.30 1.67 10.20
CA ILE A 252 19.87 0.33 10.62
C ILE A 252 21.08 -0.60 10.72
N PHE A 253 21.97 -0.61 9.72
CA PHE A 253 23.17 -1.45 9.75
C PHE A 253 24.12 -1.04 10.87
N ALA A 254 24.36 0.25 11.06
CA ALA A 254 25.19 0.75 12.14
C ALA A 254 24.63 0.35 13.51
N HIS A 255 23.31 0.45 13.69
CA HIS A 255 22.66 0.04 14.93
C HIS A 255 22.77 -1.46 15.20
N LEU A 256 22.51 -2.32 14.20
CA LEU A 256 22.64 -3.79 14.34
C LEU A 256 24.07 -4.24 14.67
N HIS A 257 25.10 -3.50 14.28
CA HIS A 257 26.48 -3.80 14.60
C HIS A 257 26.91 -3.25 15.97
N LEU A 258 26.35 -2.11 16.37
CA LEU A 258 26.65 -1.50 17.66
C LEU A 258 25.99 -2.25 18.83
N HIS A 259 24.74 -2.70 18.64
CA HIS A 259 23.89 -3.32 19.67
C HIS A 259 23.66 -4.82 19.39
N LYS A 260 24.73 -5.62 19.43
CA LYS A 260 24.64 -7.08 19.23
C LYS A 260 23.84 -7.72 20.39
N GLY A 261 22.97 -8.69 20.06
CA GLY A 261 22.12 -9.37 21.03
C GLY A 261 20.89 -8.57 21.48
N SER A 262 20.53 -7.50 20.76
CA SER A 262 19.39 -6.64 21.06
C SER A 262 18.12 -7.00 20.28
N VAL A 263 17.00 -6.37 20.67
CA VAL A 263 15.76 -6.36 19.89
C VAL A 263 15.63 -5.03 19.16
N LEU A 264 15.55 -5.10 17.83
CA LEU A 264 15.39 -3.93 16.98
C LEU A 264 13.98 -3.88 16.40
N LEU A 265 13.23 -2.87 16.79
CA LEU A 265 11.90 -2.55 16.25
C LEU A 265 12.08 -1.51 15.15
N ILE A 266 11.63 -1.80 13.93
CA ILE A 266 11.82 -0.90 12.79
C ILE A 266 10.47 -0.58 12.16
N ASP A 267 10.15 0.71 12.11
CA ASP A 267 8.98 1.21 11.42
C ASP A 267 9.38 1.61 9.99
N GLU A 268 8.76 0.97 8.99
CA GLU A 268 8.95 1.22 7.57
C GLU A 268 10.42 1.22 7.10
N PRO A 269 11.15 0.10 7.20
CA PRO A 269 12.55 0.03 6.77
C PRO A 269 12.73 0.24 5.26
N ASP A 270 11.67 0.06 4.50
CA ASP A 270 11.58 0.17 3.05
C ASP A 270 11.24 1.59 2.56
N ALA A 271 10.91 2.51 3.48
CA ALA A 271 10.63 3.89 3.13
C ALA A 271 11.77 4.51 2.31
N HIS A 272 11.42 5.16 1.20
CA HIS A 272 12.36 5.79 0.27
C HIS A 272 13.32 4.86 -0.49
N LEU A 273 13.06 3.54 -0.50
CA LEU A 273 13.83 2.57 -1.29
C LEU A 273 13.10 2.20 -2.59
N GLU A 274 13.87 2.04 -3.65
CA GLU A 274 13.39 1.47 -4.91
C GLU A 274 12.96 0.00 -4.72
N ILE A 275 11.97 -0.44 -5.49
CA ILE A 275 11.36 -1.79 -5.38
C ILE A 275 12.42 -2.90 -5.37
N LEU A 276 13.40 -2.86 -6.29
CA LEU A 276 14.45 -3.88 -6.37
C LEU A 276 15.35 -3.91 -5.13
N ARG A 277 15.53 -2.76 -4.46
CA ARG A 277 16.33 -2.67 -3.23
C ARG A 277 15.56 -3.15 -2.02
N GLN A 278 14.25 -2.98 -1.97
CA GLN A 278 13.42 -3.45 -0.87
C GLN A 278 13.57 -4.95 -0.62
N GLN A 279 13.60 -5.76 -1.69
CA GLN A 279 13.84 -7.20 -1.59
C GLN A 279 15.21 -7.53 -1.00
N GLN A 280 16.27 -6.90 -1.52
CA GLN A 280 17.65 -7.11 -1.05
C GLN A 280 17.80 -6.74 0.43
N VAL A 281 17.15 -5.66 0.84
CA VAL A 281 17.20 -5.14 2.22
C VAL A 281 16.63 -6.15 3.21
N TYR A 282 15.48 -6.76 2.93
CA TYR A 282 14.88 -7.75 3.83
C TYR A 282 15.83 -8.92 4.11
N VAL A 283 16.43 -9.48 3.05
CA VAL A 283 17.40 -10.58 3.17
C VAL A 283 18.61 -10.16 4.00
N LEU A 284 19.18 -8.99 3.71
CA LEU A 284 20.34 -8.47 4.44
C LEU A 284 20.05 -8.20 5.92
N LEU A 285 18.90 -7.60 6.22
CA LEU A 285 18.48 -7.35 7.60
C LEU A 285 18.37 -8.65 8.39
N ARG A 286 17.73 -9.67 7.82
CA ARG A 286 17.61 -11.00 8.42
C ARG A 286 18.98 -11.62 8.71
N ASP A 287 19.85 -11.61 7.70
CA ASP A 287 21.16 -12.28 7.79
C ASP A 287 22.10 -11.58 8.76
N ILE A 288 22.13 -10.23 8.77
CA ILE A 288 22.95 -9.45 9.70
C ILE A 288 22.41 -9.59 11.12
N ALA A 289 21.11 -9.49 11.32
CA ALA A 289 20.51 -9.66 12.63
C ALA A 289 20.77 -11.06 13.19
N HIS A 290 20.64 -12.11 12.37
CA HIS A 290 20.98 -13.48 12.77
C HIS A 290 22.46 -13.60 13.17
N LYS A 291 23.39 -13.06 12.36
CA LYS A 291 24.82 -13.06 12.63
C LYS A 291 25.17 -12.37 13.96
N ASN A 292 24.52 -11.25 14.24
CA ASN A 292 24.79 -10.44 15.43
C ASN A 292 23.94 -10.85 16.65
N GLY A 293 23.13 -11.92 16.55
CA GLY A 293 22.25 -12.39 17.62
C GLY A 293 21.10 -11.44 17.95
N CYS A 294 20.78 -10.50 17.04
CA CYS A 294 19.68 -9.56 17.21
C CYS A 294 18.35 -10.20 16.78
N GLN A 295 17.25 -9.76 17.39
CA GLN A 295 15.90 -10.03 16.89
C GLN A 295 15.32 -8.78 16.25
N VAL A 296 14.72 -8.92 15.06
CA VAL A 296 14.14 -7.80 14.31
C VAL A 296 12.63 -7.97 14.22
N VAL A 297 11.91 -6.90 14.52
CA VAL A 297 10.46 -6.76 14.31
C VAL A 297 10.22 -5.60 13.35
N LEU A 298 9.63 -5.89 12.20
CA LEU A 298 9.41 -4.93 11.12
C LEU A 298 7.94 -4.59 10.99
N VAL A 299 7.65 -3.32 10.78
CA VAL A 299 6.35 -2.83 10.33
C VAL A 299 6.51 -2.26 8.93
N THR A 300 5.70 -2.69 7.98
CA THR A 300 5.78 -2.24 6.60
C THR A 300 4.41 -2.26 5.89
N HIS A 301 4.30 -1.54 4.78
CA HIS A 301 3.25 -1.72 3.77
C HIS A 301 3.80 -2.18 2.43
N SER A 302 5.07 -2.49 2.34
CA SER A 302 5.66 -2.96 1.10
C SER A 302 5.17 -4.36 0.73
N GLU A 303 4.57 -4.47 -0.44
CA GLU A 303 4.18 -5.75 -1.03
C GLU A 303 5.41 -6.63 -1.35
N VAL A 304 6.56 -6.00 -1.57
CA VAL A 304 7.82 -6.72 -1.81
C VAL A 304 8.31 -7.39 -0.54
N LEU A 305 8.34 -6.65 0.58
CA LEU A 305 8.70 -7.23 1.87
C LEU A 305 7.69 -8.28 2.33
N LEU A 306 6.41 -8.07 2.04
CA LEU A 306 5.36 -9.07 2.26
C LEU A 306 5.71 -10.40 1.59
N ARG A 307 6.03 -10.39 0.29
CA ARG A 307 6.33 -11.61 -0.48
C ARG A 307 7.53 -12.35 0.07
N GLU A 308 8.58 -11.64 0.46
CA GLU A 308 9.77 -12.22 1.07
C GLU A 308 9.52 -12.77 2.48
N ALA A 309 8.59 -12.15 3.22
CA ALA A 309 8.25 -12.56 4.59
C ALA A 309 7.20 -13.67 4.66
N LEU A 310 6.54 -14.04 3.55
CA LEU A 310 5.46 -15.03 3.54
C LEU A 310 5.86 -16.41 4.07
N ASP A 311 7.13 -16.77 3.96
CA ASP A 311 7.65 -18.04 4.48
C ASP A 311 7.97 -17.99 5.99
N ASN A 312 7.87 -16.81 6.60
CA ASN A 312 8.07 -16.55 8.02
C ASN A 312 6.75 -16.17 8.70
N ASN A 313 6.77 -15.84 10.00
CA ASN A 313 5.58 -15.39 10.71
C ASN A 313 5.20 -13.98 10.29
N LEU A 314 4.13 -13.91 9.53
CA LEU A 314 3.52 -12.70 9.05
C LEU A 314 2.21 -12.46 9.80
N SER A 315 2.08 -11.30 10.43
CA SER A 315 0.86 -10.87 11.09
C SER A 315 0.21 -9.71 10.32
N LEU A 316 -1.05 -9.89 9.94
CA LEU A 316 -1.86 -8.84 9.34
C LEU A 316 -2.62 -8.08 10.41
N ILE A 317 -2.47 -6.76 10.44
CA ILE A 317 -3.17 -5.87 11.37
C ILE A 317 -4.26 -5.10 10.62
N LEU A 318 -5.50 -5.24 11.08
CA LEU A 318 -6.68 -4.58 10.51
C LEU A 318 -7.50 -3.95 11.63
N ASP A 319 -7.52 -2.62 11.67
CA ASP A 319 -8.27 -1.81 12.65
C ASP A 319 -8.15 -2.31 14.11
N GLY A 320 -6.90 -2.49 14.55
CA GLY A 320 -6.60 -2.96 15.92
C GLY A 320 -6.91 -4.43 16.19
N ARG A 321 -7.17 -5.23 15.16
CA ARG A 321 -7.26 -6.70 15.23
C ARG A 321 -6.11 -7.35 14.51
N VAL A 322 -5.64 -8.44 15.05
CA VAL A 322 -4.48 -9.17 14.52
C VAL A 322 -4.94 -10.50 13.94
N GLU A 323 -4.53 -10.76 12.71
CA GLU A 323 -4.70 -12.04 12.03
C GLU A 323 -3.34 -12.65 11.75
N ASN A 324 -3.06 -13.78 12.39
CA ASN A 324 -1.86 -14.56 12.09
C ASN A 324 -2.06 -15.31 10.77
N LEU A 325 -1.32 -14.92 9.74
CA LEU A 325 -1.42 -15.51 8.40
C LEU A 325 -0.61 -16.81 8.27
N ALA A 326 0.31 -17.08 9.18
CA ALA A 326 1.15 -18.30 9.15
C ALA A 326 0.32 -19.58 9.26
N ALA A 327 -0.80 -19.54 9.99
CA ALA A 327 -1.67 -20.70 10.22
C ALA A 327 -2.59 -21.07 9.05
N LYS A 328 -2.61 -20.29 7.96
CA LYS A 328 -3.57 -20.44 6.86
C LYS A 328 -2.85 -20.55 5.50
N GLU A 329 -2.39 -21.77 5.15
CA GLU A 329 -1.63 -22.01 3.89
C GLU A 329 -2.29 -21.46 2.62
N GLY A 330 -3.62 -21.57 2.50
CA GLY A 330 -4.36 -21.03 1.35
C GLY A 330 -4.29 -19.51 1.23
N ILE A 331 -4.17 -18.78 2.35
CA ILE A 331 -4.05 -17.33 2.38
C ILE A 331 -2.65 -16.89 1.91
N ARG A 332 -1.60 -17.59 2.36
CA ARG A 332 -0.22 -17.29 1.97
C ARG A 332 -0.04 -17.37 0.46
N ALA A 333 -0.53 -18.45 -0.16
CA ALA A 333 -0.46 -18.61 -1.62
C ALA A 333 -1.20 -17.48 -2.36
N SER A 334 -2.35 -17.09 -1.86
CA SER A 334 -3.17 -16.02 -2.45
C SER A 334 -2.49 -14.65 -2.32
N LEU A 335 -2.01 -14.29 -1.14
CA LEU A 335 -1.32 -13.01 -0.90
C LEU A 335 0.00 -12.91 -1.70
N LYS A 336 0.65 -14.03 -1.98
CA LYS A 336 1.86 -14.06 -2.82
C LYS A 336 1.56 -13.60 -4.26
N HIS A 337 0.34 -13.84 -4.75
CA HIS A 337 -0.05 -13.50 -6.12
C HIS A 337 -0.61 -12.09 -6.27
N PHE A 338 -1.40 -11.58 -5.32
CA PHE A 338 -2.08 -10.30 -5.50
C PHE A 338 -1.89 -9.27 -4.36
N GLY A 339 -1.12 -9.62 -3.31
CA GLY A 339 -0.80 -8.69 -2.23
C GLY A 339 -1.89 -8.56 -1.15
N ALA A 340 -1.56 -7.85 -0.07
CA ALA A 340 -2.48 -7.66 1.06
C ALA A 340 -3.55 -6.60 0.80
N GLU A 341 -3.28 -5.62 -0.06
CA GLU A 341 -4.19 -4.52 -0.35
C GLU A 341 -5.54 -5.01 -0.91
N HIS A 342 -5.50 -5.93 -1.87
CA HIS A 342 -6.71 -6.52 -2.46
C HIS A 342 -7.56 -7.27 -1.42
N TYR A 343 -6.92 -8.00 -0.52
CA TYR A 343 -7.61 -8.68 0.58
C TYR A 343 -8.27 -7.68 1.53
N VAL A 344 -7.53 -6.64 1.92
CA VAL A 344 -8.04 -5.60 2.83
C VAL A 344 -9.24 -4.89 2.22
N ARG A 345 -9.13 -4.43 0.98
CA ARG A 345 -10.24 -3.77 0.26
C ARG A 345 -11.46 -4.68 0.13
N ALA A 346 -11.25 -5.95 -0.27
CA ALA A 346 -12.34 -6.91 -0.40
C ALA A 346 -13.04 -7.18 0.94
N ARG A 347 -12.30 -7.21 2.04
CA ARG A 347 -12.86 -7.37 3.39
C ARG A 347 -13.65 -6.15 3.85
N GLU A 348 -13.14 -4.94 3.60
CA GLU A 348 -13.81 -3.69 3.99
C GLU A 348 -15.10 -3.45 3.21
N THR A 349 -15.09 -3.79 1.92
CA THR A 349 -16.23 -3.53 1.02
C THR A 349 -17.21 -4.69 0.92
N GLY A 350 -16.77 -5.93 1.19
CA GLY A 350 -17.56 -7.14 1.01
C GLY A 350 -17.81 -7.52 -0.46
N HIS A 351 -17.20 -6.81 -1.41
CA HIS A 351 -17.39 -7.06 -2.84
C HIS A 351 -16.16 -6.70 -3.69
N VAL A 352 -16.13 -7.20 -4.93
CA VAL A 352 -15.15 -6.82 -5.96
C VAL A 352 -15.85 -6.66 -7.30
N LEU A 353 -15.61 -5.55 -7.99
CA LEU A 353 -15.99 -5.31 -9.37
C LEU A 353 -14.77 -5.55 -10.27
N TYR A 354 -14.91 -6.40 -11.26
CA TYR A 354 -13.91 -6.70 -12.29
C TYR A 354 -14.28 -6.03 -13.60
N VAL A 355 -13.40 -5.20 -14.13
CA VAL A 355 -13.52 -4.53 -15.43
C VAL A 355 -12.18 -4.56 -16.16
N GLU A 356 -12.16 -4.30 -17.45
CA GLU A 356 -10.89 -4.34 -18.22
C GLU A 356 -10.00 -3.14 -17.90
N GLY A 357 -10.57 -1.94 -17.79
CA GLY A 357 -9.82 -0.73 -17.50
C GLY A 357 -10.58 0.35 -16.73
N GLY A 358 -9.90 1.45 -16.45
CA GLY A 358 -10.51 2.59 -15.73
C GLY A 358 -11.63 3.27 -16.52
N THR A 359 -11.53 3.29 -17.86
CA THR A 359 -12.55 3.83 -18.75
C THR A 359 -13.90 3.14 -18.62
N ASP A 360 -13.91 1.84 -18.33
CA ASP A 360 -15.16 1.08 -18.15
C ASP A 360 -15.96 1.58 -16.95
N VAL A 361 -15.25 1.89 -15.85
CA VAL A 361 -15.87 2.46 -14.65
C VAL A 361 -16.47 3.83 -14.96
N ASP A 362 -15.75 4.66 -15.72
CA ASP A 362 -16.21 5.99 -16.09
C ASP A 362 -17.41 5.94 -17.04
N ILE A 363 -17.44 4.97 -17.96
CA ILE A 363 -18.61 4.71 -18.82
C ILE A 363 -19.81 4.24 -17.98
N LEU A 364 -19.62 3.31 -17.04
CA LEU A 364 -20.69 2.86 -16.14
C LEU A 364 -21.25 4.02 -15.30
N ARG A 365 -20.38 4.90 -14.80
CA ARG A 365 -20.79 6.13 -14.09
C ARG A 365 -21.60 7.06 -15.02
N ALA A 366 -21.12 7.29 -16.24
CA ALA A 366 -21.80 8.13 -17.22
C ALA A 366 -23.18 7.57 -17.59
N PHE A 367 -23.30 6.26 -17.82
CA PHE A 367 -24.57 5.59 -18.05
C PHE A 367 -25.52 5.73 -16.86
N ALA A 368 -25.04 5.49 -15.65
CA ALA A 368 -25.85 5.61 -14.44
C ALA A 368 -26.40 7.02 -14.23
N ARG A 369 -25.58 8.05 -14.45
CA ARG A 369 -26.00 9.46 -14.43
C ARG A 369 -27.03 9.77 -15.50
N LYS A 370 -26.76 9.36 -16.76
CA LYS A 370 -27.66 9.64 -17.89
C LYS A 370 -29.03 9.00 -17.73
N LEU A 371 -29.08 7.77 -17.24
CA LEU A 371 -30.32 7.03 -16.98
C LEU A 371 -30.97 7.39 -15.65
N LYS A 372 -30.36 8.28 -14.85
CA LYS A 372 -30.79 8.59 -13.47
C LYS A 372 -30.97 7.32 -12.63
N HIS A 373 -30.05 6.38 -12.81
CA HIS A 373 -30.10 5.08 -12.14
C HIS A 373 -29.72 5.21 -10.67
N PRO A 374 -30.35 4.49 -9.72
CA PRO A 374 -30.04 4.58 -8.28
C PRO A 374 -28.59 4.28 -7.92
N VAL A 375 -27.90 3.47 -8.72
CA VAL A 375 -26.48 3.12 -8.51
C VAL A 375 -25.53 4.31 -8.68
N ALA A 376 -25.96 5.40 -9.34
CA ALA A 376 -25.10 6.56 -9.60
C ALA A 376 -24.49 7.13 -8.32
N GLY A 377 -25.29 7.31 -7.26
CA GLY A 377 -24.79 7.80 -5.97
C GLY A 377 -23.78 6.85 -5.29
N LEU A 378 -23.93 5.54 -5.50
CA LEU A 378 -23.00 4.54 -4.95
C LEU A 378 -21.66 4.51 -5.71
N LEU A 379 -21.68 4.84 -7.00
CA LEU A 379 -20.47 4.91 -7.83
C LEU A 379 -19.67 6.20 -7.61
N GLU A 380 -20.28 7.25 -7.08
CA GLU A 380 -19.62 8.52 -6.77
C GLU A 380 -18.93 8.51 -5.41
N ASP A 381 -19.35 7.63 -4.50
CA ASP A 381 -18.72 7.44 -3.18
C ASP A 381 -17.41 6.66 -3.35
N GLY A 382 -16.33 7.37 -3.67
CA GLY A 382 -15.03 6.81 -4.07
C GLY A 382 -14.33 5.93 -3.02
N GLY A 383 -14.88 5.82 -1.80
CA GLY A 383 -14.33 4.96 -0.75
C GLY A 383 -14.95 3.56 -0.68
N LYS A 384 -16.08 3.32 -1.36
CA LYS A 384 -16.83 2.07 -1.23
C LYS A 384 -16.75 1.14 -2.44
N LEU A 385 -16.28 1.63 -3.57
CA LEU A 385 -16.14 0.82 -4.78
C LEU A 385 -14.77 0.13 -4.82
N ASN A 386 -14.77 -1.20 -4.71
CA ASN A 386 -13.56 -2.00 -4.86
C ASN A 386 -13.49 -2.54 -6.29
N VAL A 387 -12.59 -1.99 -7.10
CA VAL A 387 -12.40 -2.36 -8.51
C VAL A 387 -11.08 -3.09 -8.70
N TYR A 388 -11.13 -4.18 -9.44
CA TYR A 388 -9.96 -4.90 -9.94
C TYR A 388 -9.93 -4.82 -11.46
N TYR A 389 -8.82 -4.31 -12.01
CA TYR A 389 -8.62 -4.18 -13.45
C TYR A 389 -8.02 -5.44 -14.04
N LEU A 390 -8.72 -6.02 -15.03
CA LEU A 390 -8.30 -7.22 -15.76
C LEU A 390 -7.45 -6.82 -16.96
N GLU A 391 -6.31 -6.18 -16.76
CA GLU A 391 -5.48 -5.66 -17.86
C GLU A 391 -5.20 -6.70 -18.95
N ASP A 392 -6.00 -6.71 -19.98
CA ASP A 392 -5.83 -7.53 -21.19
C ASP A 392 -5.29 -6.68 -22.38
N ASN A 393 -4.71 -5.51 -22.09
CA ASN A 393 -4.27 -4.52 -23.06
C ASN A 393 -2.81 -4.69 -23.54
N PHE A 394 -2.30 -5.92 -23.61
CA PHE A 394 -1.17 -6.14 -24.50
C PHE A 394 -1.70 -6.26 -25.94
N PRO A 395 -1.16 -5.48 -26.88
CA PRO A 395 -1.37 -5.77 -28.30
C PRO A 395 -1.00 -7.25 -28.51
N GLU A 396 -1.85 -8.01 -29.23
CA GLU A 396 -1.50 -9.39 -29.60
C GLU A 396 -0.09 -9.34 -30.18
N PRO A 397 0.90 -10.05 -29.61
CA PRO A 397 2.22 -10.09 -30.21
C PRO A 397 2.02 -10.65 -31.61
N GLU A 398 2.50 -9.94 -32.62
CA GLU A 398 2.65 -10.50 -33.95
C GLU A 398 3.29 -11.87 -33.75
N ARG A 399 2.61 -12.92 -34.19
CA ARG A 399 2.99 -14.31 -33.95
C ARG A 399 4.39 -14.59 -34.54
N SER A 400 5.43 -14.25 -33.79
CA SER A 400 6.79 -14.75 -34.06
C SER A 400 7.12 -15.82 -33.02
N PRO A 401 7.76 -16.93 -33.39
CA PRO A 401 8.16 -17.99 -32.45
C PRO A 401 9.06 -17.52 -31.33
N GLU A 402 9.68 -16.35 -31.46
CA GLU A 402 10.57 -15.74 -30.47
C GLU A 402 9.79 -14.98 -29.35
N ALA A 403 8.52 -14.66 -29.56
CA ALA A 403 7.67 -13.98 -28.56
C ALA A 403 7.24 -14.90 -27.39
N GLU A 404 7.31 -16.23 -27.55
CA GLU A 404 7.05 -17.18 -26.46
C GLU A 404 8.13 -17.21 -25.38
N LEU A 405 9.34 -16.75 -25.68
CA LEU A 405 10.47 -16.72 -24.74
C LEU A 405 10.49 -15.50 -23.80
N GLN A 406 9.62 -14.53 -24.00
CA GLN A 406 9.51 -13.33 -23.18
C GLN A 406 8.21 -13.23 -22.34
N ARG A 407 7.60 -14.33 -21.98
CA ARG A 407 6.69 -14.36 -20.83
C ARG A 407 7.53 -14.13 -19.59
N VAL A 408 7.69 -12.86 -19.23
CA VAL A 408 8.17 -12.49 -17.90
C VAL A 408 7.21 -13.12 -16.91
N GLU A 409 7.68 -14.08 -16.13
CA GLU A 409 6.96 -14.60 -14.96
C GLU A 409 6.79 -13.45 -13.95
N GLY A 410 5.70 -12.78 -14.00
CA GLY A 410 5.32 -11.58 -13.26
C GLY A 410 4.08 -11.06 -13.92
N GLY A 411 3.18 -12.00 -14.29
CA GLY A 411 2.02 -11.75 -15.11
C GLY A 411 1.13 -10.67 -14.54
N TYR A 412 0.93 -9.69 -15.32
CA TYR A 412 -0.14 -8.74 -15.21
C TYR A 412 -1.48 -9.51 -15.23
N GLY A 413 -2.26 -9.31 -14.15
CA GLY A 413 -3.65 -9.67 -14.10
C GLY A 413 -3.96 -11.16 -13.96
N LEU A 414 -4.30 -11.59 -12.74
CA LEU A 414 -5.04 -12.84 -12.57
C LEU A 414 -6.41 -12.69 -13.25
N SER A 415 -6.91 -13.76 -13.87
CA SER A 415 -8.30 -13.77 -14.34
C SER A 415 -9.25 -13.49 -13.17
N ALA A 416 -10.44 -12.93 -13.45
CA ALA A 416 -11.44 -12.67 -12.43
C ALA A 416 -11.72 -13.92 -11.57
N ASP A 417 -11.75 -15.10 -12.20
CA ASP A 417 -11.96 -16.37 -11.49
C ASP A 417 -10.87 -16.71 -10.50
N MET A 418 -9.62 -16.57 -10.90
CA MET A 418 -8.49 -16.89 -10.03
C MET A 418 -8.38 -15.93 -8.87
N HIS A 419 -8.49 -14.62 -9.15
CA HIS A 419 -8.43 -13.59 -8.13
C HIS A 419 -9.62 -13.70 -7.15
N PHE A 420 -10.84 -13.78 -7.68
CA PHE A 420 -12.04 -13.94 -6.85
C PHE A 420 -12.04 -15.24 -6.06
N GLY A 421 -11.69 -16.37 -6.68
CA GLY A 421 -11.61 -17.66 -6.01
C GLY A 421 -10.61 -17.68 -4.86
N ALA A 422 -9.48 -16.99 -5.02
CA ALA A 422 -8.50 -16.83 -3.97
C ALA A 422 -9.03 -15.99 -2.80
N LEU A 423 -9.65 -14.84 -3.08
CA LEU A 423 -10.28 -13.98 -2.05
C LEU A 423 -11.48 -14.68 -1.38
N LYS A 424 -12.30 -15.40 -2.11
CA LYS A 424 -13.48 -16.12 -1.60
C LYS A 424 -13.13 -17.20 -0.59
N ARG A 425 -11.97 -17.85 -0.72
CA ARG A 425 -11.48 -18.82 0.28
C ARG A 425 -11.20 -18.15 1.63
N MET A 426 -10.81 -16.88 1.61
CA MET A 426 -10.50 -16.10 2.81
C MET A 426 -11.73 -15.38 3.36
N LEU A 427 -12.63 -14.98 2.48
CA LEU A 427 -13.83 -14.20 2.75
C LEU A 427 -15.04 -14.94 2.18
N PRO A 428 -15.61 -15.91 2.92
CA PRO A 428 -16.70 -16.77 2.41
C PRO A 428 -17.94 -16.00 1.92
N ASP A 429 -18.20 -14.81 2.47
CA ASP A 429 -19.36 -13.97 2.13
C ASP A 429 -19.06 -12.94 1.01
N LEU A 430 -17.83 -12.95 0.45
CA LEU A 430 -17.44 -12.04 -0.61
C LEU A 430 -18.31 -12.23 -1.86
N ARG A 431 -18.72 -11.11 -2.47
CA ARG A 431 -19.47 -11.07 -3.73
C ARG A 431 -18.59 -10.49 -4.84
N GLY A 432 -18.76 -10.99 -6.06
CA GLY A 432 -18.03 -10.52 -7.22
C GLY A 432 -18.95 -10.24 -8.40
N LEU A 433 -18.63 -9.21 -9.17
CA LEU A 433 -19.25 -8.93 -10.46
C LEU A 433 -18.14 -8.62 -11.47
N SER A 434 -18.15 -9.34 -12.59
CA SER A 434 -17.28 -9.05 -13.73
C SER A 434 -18.13 -8.52 -14.88
N ILE A 435 -17.76 -7.35 -15.41
CA ILE A 435 -18.36 -6.76 -16.62
C ILE A 435 -17.22 -6.57 -17.62
N GLN A 436 -17.29 -7.28 -18.75
CA GLN A 436 -16.22 -7.32 -19.75
C GLN A 436 -16.77 -7.03 -21.14
N ASP A 437 -15.92 -6.52 -22.01
CA ASP A 437 -16.23 -6.38 -23.42
C ASP A 437 -16.32 -7.75 -24.11
N ASN A 438 -17.07 -7.81 -25.19
CA ASN A 438 -17.20 -9.03 -25.98
C ASN A 438 -15.92 -9.32 -26.80
N ASP A 439 -15.35 -8.29 -27.41
CA ASP A 439 -14.15 -8.37 -28.25
C ASP A 439 -14.17 -9.50 -29.31
N GLY A 440 -15.34 -10.07 -29.58
CA GLY A 440 -15.48 -11.24 -30.45
C GLY A 440 -14.90 -12.53 -29.87
N LYS A 441 -14.55 -12.59 -28.57
CA LYS A 441 -13.84 -13.71 -27.94
C LYS A 441 -14.76 -14.80 -27.36
N GLY A 442 -16.09 -14.65 -27.40
CA GLY A 442 -17.04 -15.67 -26.90
C GLY A 442 -16.85 -15.98 -25.41
N ARG A 443 -16.71 -14.95 -24.57
CA ARG A 443 -16.48 -15.09 -23.13
C ARG A 443 -17.67 -15.71 -22.41
N PRO A 444 -17.46 -16.57 -21.40
CA PRO A 444 -18.55 -17.22 -20.66
C PRO A 444 -19.28 -16.21 -19.76
N GLU A 445 -20.61 -16.23 -19.81
CA GLU A 445 -21.50 -15.53 -18.89
C GLU A 445 -22.07 -16.50 -17.84
N GLY A 446 -22.45 -15.98 -16.69
CA GLY A 446 -23.13 -16.75 -15.66
C GLY A 446 -22.66 -16.40 -14.24
N ALA A 447 -23.27 -17.06 -13.24
CA ALA A 447 -22.91 -16.89 -11.83
C ALA A 447 -22.37 -18.20 -11.28
N GLN A 448 -21.18 -18.16 -10.68
CA GLN A 448 -20.57 -19.31 -10.04
C GLN A 448 -19.83 -18.90 -8.76
N GLY A 449 -20.10 -19.59 -7.66
CA GLY A 449 -19.36 -19.41 -6.39
C GLY A 449 -19.44 -18.00 -5.78
N GLY A 450 -20.43 -17.17 -6.17
CA GLY A 450 -20.57 -15.78 -5.72
C GLY A 450 -19.96 -14.73 -6.65
N LEU A 451 -19.37 -15.15 -7.78
CA LEU A 451 -18.93 -14.29 -8.88
C LEU A 451 -19.97 -14.35 -10.01
N SER A 452 -20.56 -13.21 -10.36
CA SER A 452 -21.42 -13.04 -11.54
C SER A 452 -20.58 -12.46 -12.67
N LYS A 453 -20.69 -13.07 -13.86
CA LYS A 453 -19.98 -12.63 -15.05
C LYS A 453 -20.97 -12.17 -16.09
N LEU A 454 -20.81 -10.95 -16.54
CA LEU A 454 -21.61 -10.32 -17.57
C LEU A 454 -20.67 -9.84 -18.70
N VAL A 455 -21.08 -10.08 -19.94
CA VAL A 455 -20.36 -9.63 -21.13
C VAL A 455 -21.25 -8.69 -21.92
N TRP A 456 -20.69 -7.65 -22.52
CA TRP A 456 -21.44 -6.80 -23.42
C TRP A 456 -21.83 -7.58 -24.70
N LYS A 457 -23.08 -7.51 -25.13
CA LYS A 457 -23.53 -8.19 -26.36
C LYS A 457 -22.96 -7.55 -27.62
N ARG A 458 -22.64 -6.24 -27.55
CA ARG A 458 -21.88 -5.55 -28.60
C ARG A 458 -20.38 -5.71 -28.33
N TYR A 459 -19.56 -5.26 -29.29
CA TYR A 459 -18.12 -5.44 -29.25
C TYR A 459 -17.49 -4.88 -27.96
N GLU A 460 -17.85 -3.63 -27.60
CA GLU A 460 -17.39 -2.94 -26.38
C GLU A 460 -18.50 -2.01 -25.83
N ALA A 461 -18.32 -1.48 -24.63
CA ALA A 461 -19.29 -0.58 -23.99
C ALA A 461 -19.58 0.68 -24.79
N GLU A 462 -18.59 1.21 -25.51
CA GLU A 462 -18.70 2.40 -26.36
C GLU A 462 -19.70 2.21 -27.52
N ASN A 463 -19.91 0.98 -27.98
CA ASN A 463 -20.87 0.69 -29.04
C ASN A 463 -22.32 1.04 -28.66
N TYR A 464 -22.62 1.33 -27.40
CA TYR A 464 -23.96 1.68 -26.94
C TYR A 464 -24.27 3.16 -27.08
N PHE A 465 -23.28 4.04 -27.21
CA PHE A 465 -23.50 5.48 -27.31
C PHE A 465 -22.83 6.13 -28.54
N ILE A 466 -21.70 5.59 -29.04
CA ILE A 466 -21.04 6.17 -30.21
C ILE A 466 -21.89 5.98 -31.47
N SER A 467 -22.25 7.09 -32.08
CA SER A 467 -22.99 7.14 -33.34
C SER A 467 -22.47 8.29 -34.20
N PRO A 468 -22.68 8.24 -35.54
CA PRO A 468 -22.35 9.35 -36.45
C PRO A 468 -22.96 10.69 -36.01
N GLU A 469 -24.22 10.67 -35.57
CA GLU A 469 -24.93 11.85 -35.12
C GLU A 469 -24.30 12.43 -33.85
N LEU A 470 -23.89 11.58 -32.90
CA LEU A 470 -23.22 11.99 -31.66
C LEU A 470 -21.85 12.62 -31.94
N LEU A 471 -21.06 11.99 -32.83
CA LEU A 471 -19.75 12.51 -33.20
C LEU A 471 -19.86 13.89 -33.85
N LEU A 472 -20.84 14.09 -34.76
CA LEU A 472 -21.10 15.40 -35.37
C LEU A 472 -21.62 16.43 -34.37
N ALA A 473 -22.45 16.02 -33.39
CA ALA A 473 -22.97 16.91 -32.37
C ALA A 473 -21.85 17.39 -31.42
N SER A 474 -20.94 16.47 -31.04
CA SER A 474 -19.81 16.77 -30.14
C SER A 474 -18.68 17.57 -30.82
N ALA A 475 -18.63 17.56 -32.15
CA ALA A 475 -17.64 18.33 -32.91
C ALA A 475 -18.06 19.80 -33.15
N LYS A 476 -19.30 20.18 -32.79
CA LYS A 476 -19.76 21.58 -32.88
C LYS A 476 -19.11 22.38 -31.75
N GLN A 477 -18.20 23.29 -32.08
CA GLN A 477 -17.74 24.30 -31.14
C GLN A 477 -18.84 25.34 -30.89
N PRO A 478 -18.99 25.88 -29.66
CA PRO A 478 -19.87 27.02 -29.45
C PRO A 478 -19.38 28.22 -30.28
N GLU A 479 -20.24 28.72 -31.13
CA GLU A 479 -20.24 29.90 -31.98
C GLU A 479 -18.97 30.78 -31.95
N ALA A 480 -18.08 30.58 -32.92
CA ALA A 480 -17.35 31.70 -33.52
C ALA A 480 -18.13 32.10 -34.77
N GLU A 481 -18.78 33.27 -34.75
CA GLU A 481 -19.39 33.88 -35.95
C GLU A 481 -18.32 34.00 -37.02
N GLY A 482 -18.44 33.20 -38.08
CA GLY A 482 -17.54 33.23 -39.25
C GLY A 482 -16.77 31.92 -39.51
N ASP A 483 -17.26 30.78 -39.06
CA ASP A 483 -16.57 29.49 -39.16
C ASP A 483 -16.47 28.99 -40.63
N LEU A 484 -15.25 29.12 -41.19
CA LEU A 484 -14.83 28.54 -42.47
C LEU A 484 -14.87 26.98 -42.48
N PHE A 485 -15.10 26.32 -41.33
CA PHE A 485 -14.94 24.87 -41.13
C PHE A 485 -16.24 24.09 -40.97
N HIS A 486 -17.40 24.68 -41.18
CA HIS A 486 -18.72 24.03 -41.01
C HIS A 486 -18.88 22.66 -41.71
N GLY A 487 -18.14 22.39 -42.77
CA GLY A 487 -18.19 21.13 -43.52
C GLY A 487 -17.21 20.06 -43.07
N VAL A 488 -16.11 20.45 -42.43
CA VAL A 488 -14.97 19.54 -42.14
C VAL A 488 -15.35 18.32 -41.26
N PRO A 489 -16.13 18.45 -40.18
CA PRO A 489 -16.52 17.28 -39.39
C PRO A 489 -17.34 16.27 -40.22
N LYS A 490 -18.21 16.76 -41.10
CA LYS A 490 -19.04 15.92 -41.94
C LYS A 490 -18.22 15.20 -43.01
N GLU A 491 -17.26 15.86 -43.63
CA GLU A 491 -16.35 15.28 -44.61
C GLU A 491 -15.48 14.19 -43.99
N VAL A 492 -14.84 14.47 -42.84
CA VAL A 492 -14.04 13.50 -42.11
C VAL A 492 -14.88 12.27 -41.75
N LEU A 493 -16.11 12.47 -41.28
CA LEU A 493 -16.99 11.37 -40.93
C LEU A 493 -17.36 10.52 -42.15
N GLN A 494 -17.68 11.13 -43.30
CA GLN A 494 -18.03 10.40 -44.54
C GLN A 494 -16.85 9.54 -45.03
N GLU A 495 -15.64 10.06 -44.98
CA GLU A 495 -14.46 9.30 -45.35
C GLU A 495 -14.25 8.10 -44.41
N LEU A 496 -14.37 8.30 -43.10
CA LEU A 496 -14.22 7.21 -42.13
C LEU A 496 -15.34 6.16 -42.26
N LEU A 497 -16.58 6.58 -42.54
CA LEU A 497 -17.69 5.66 -42.80
C LEU A 497 -17.37 4.78 -44.02
N LEU A 498 -16.90 5.39 -45.11
CA LEU A 498 -16.54 4.66 -46.32
C LEU A 498 -15.41 3.66 -46.05
N GLU A 499 -14.33 4.11 -45.38
CA GLU A 499 -13.13 3.30 -45.14
C GLU A 499 -13.33 2.21 -44.08
N ARG A 500 -13.98 2.54 -42.99
CA ARG A 500 -13.97 1.71 -41.76
C ARG A 500 -15.28 0.99 -41.47
N VAL A 501 -16.38 1.41 -42.09
CA VAL A 501 -17.73 0.84 -41.86
C VAL A 501 -18.24 0.12 -43.07
N PHE A 502 -18.13 0.73 -44.25
CA PHE A 502 -18.62 0.19 -45.50
C PHE A 502 -17.52 -0.42 -46.39
N ASP A 503 -16.30 -0.63 -45.85
CA ASP A 503 -15.17 -1.33 -46.46
C ASP A 503 -14.89 -0.86 -47.92
N GLY A 504 -15.03 0.45 -48.18
CA GLY A 504 -14.86 1.11 -49.48
C GLY A 504 -16.07 1.06 -50.42
N SER A 505 -17.21 0.50 -50.00
CA SER A 505 -18.43 0.43 -50.82
C SER A 505 -19.15 1.79 -50.87
N GLN A 506 -18.95 2.52 -51.95
CA GLN A 506 -19.62 3.80 -52.19
C GLN A 506 -21.15 3.66 -52.26
N VAL A 507 -21.65 2.54 -52.81
CA VAL A 507 -23.09 2.25 -52.93
C VAL A 507 -23.73 2.10 -51.56
N ASP A 508 -23.09 1.40 -50.67
CA ASP A 508 -23.62 1.20 -49.30
C ASP A 508 -23.59 2.49 -48.49
N LEU A 509 -22.56 3.32 -48.66
CA LEU A 509 -22.51 4.64 -48.06
C LEU A 509 -23.60 5.57 -48.59
N GLU A 510 -23.87 5.57 -49.91
CA GLU A 510 -24.97 6.34 -50.49
C GLU A 510 -26.34 5.87 -50.00
N ASN A 511 -26.56 4.55 -49.91
CA ASN A 511 -27.78 3.98 -49.37
C ASN A 511 -27.98 4.39 -47.89
N TYR A 512 -26.92 4.33 -47.11
CA TYR A 512 -26.92 4.80 -45.72
C TYR A 512 -27.30 6.30 -45.64
N ASN A 513 -26.68 7.14 -46.45
CA ASN A 513 -26.92 8.59 -46.43
C ASN A 513 -28.35 8.99 -46.90
N ARG A 514 -28.97 8.21 -47.80
CA ARG A 514 -30.36 8.44 -48.28
C ARG A 514 -31.41 7.89 -47.31
N ALA A 515 -31.05 6.99 -46.39
CA ALA A 515 -31.99 6.38 -45.47
C ALA A 515 -32.55 7.40 -44.45
N ASP A 516 -33.77 7.15 -43.97
CA ASP A 516 -34.32 7.88 -42.83
C ASP A 516 -33.55 7.61 -41.54
N SER A 517 -33.76 8.42 -40.51
CA SER A 517 -33.03 8.35 -39.24
C SER A 517 -33.13 6.96 -38.57
N SER A 518 -34.29 6.30 -38.62
CA SER A 518 -34.49 4.97 -38.00
C SER A 518 -33.73 3.90 -38.75
N THR A 519 -33.79 3.93 -40.07
CA THR A 519 -33.08 3.00 -40.95
C THR A 519 -31.56 3.19 -40.83
N ARG A 520 -31.06 4.43 -40.77
CA ARG A 520 -29.64 4.70 -40.53
C ARG A 520 -29.14 4.12 -39.22
N LYS A 521 -29.89 4.30 -38.15
CA LYS A 521 -29.54 3.71 -36.84
C LYS A 521 -29.48 2.19 -36.89
N THR A 522 -30.39 1.57 -37.59
CA THR A 522 -30.41 0.10 -37.76
C THR A 522 -29.21 -0.37 -38.58
N LEU A 523 -28.91 0.29 -39.71
CA LEU A 523 -27.75 -0.03 -40.54
C LEU A 523 -26.44 0.19 -39.78
N TRP A 524 -26.33 1.31 -39.07
CA TRP A 524 -25.15 1.59 -38.21
C TRP A 524 -24.90 0.46 -37.23
N ARG A 525 -25.93 0.07 -36.46
CA ARG A 525 -25.82 -1.02 -35.48
C ARG A 525 -25.43 -2.34 -36.12
N ALA A 526 -26.02 -2.68 -37.27
CA ALA A 526 -25.69 -3.92 -37.96
C ALA A 526 -24.23 -3.96 -38.46
N GLN A 527 -23.76 -2.84 -39.04
CA GLN A 527 -22.40 -2.75 -39.59
C GLN A 527 -21.31 -2.62 -38.53
N THR A 528 -21.66 -2.11 -37.34
CA THR A 528 -20.67 -1.85 -36.26
C THR A 528 -20.75 -2.83 -35.09
N GLN A 529 -21.64 -3.82 -35.16
CA GLN A 529 -21.87 -4.78 -34.08
C GLN A 529 -20.57 -5.45 -33.60
N ASN A 530 -19.66 -5.78 -34.48
CA ASN A 530 -18.40 -6.47 -34.24
C ASN A 530 -17.18 -5.58 -34.51
N ARG A 531 -17.32 -4.27 -34.40
CA ARG A 531 -16.24 -3.30 -34.66
C ARG A 531 -15.97 -2.45 -33.42
N LYS A 532 -14.71 -2.13 -33.22
CA LYS A 532 -14.24 -1.30 -32.10
C LYS A 532 -14.51 0.18 -32.34
N LEU A 533 -15.60 0.70 -31.76
CA LEU A 533 -16.04 2.08 -31.95
C LEU A 533 -15.23 3.11 -31.17
N SER A 534 -14.58 2.72 -30.06
CA SER A 534 -13.64 3.60 -29.37
C SER A 534 -12.51 4.05 -30.29
N SER A 535 -11.93 3.12 -31.06
CA SER A 535 -10.90 3.43 -32.07
C SER A 535 -11.41 4.23 -33.26
N PHE A 536 -12.66 4.00 -33.67
CA PHE A 536 -13.31 4.78 -34.72
C PHE A 536 -13.48 6.24 -34.29
N ALA A 537 -13.98 6.49 -33.08
CA ALA A 537 -14.17 7.83 -32.55
C ALA A 537 -12.82 8.56 -32.34
N GLU A 538 -11.82 7.88 -31.83
CA GLU A 538 -10.47 8.45 -31.66
C GLU A 538 -9.88 8.89 -33.01
N GLU A 539 -10.02 8.07 -34.07
CA GLU A 539 -9.56 8.39 -35.40
C GLU A 539 -10.34 9.57 -36.01
N PHE A 540 -11.64 9.65 -35.75
CA PHE A 540 -12.46 10.80 -36.16
C PHE A 540 -11.91 12.10 -35.56
N TYR A 541 -11.70 12.17 -34.25
CA TYR A 541 -11.19 13.39 -33.61
C TYR A 541 -9.76 13.71 -34.00
N ARG A 542 -8.94 12.71 -34.25
CA ARG A 542 -7.56 12.89 -34.71
C ARG A 542 -7.51 13.52 -36.10
N ARG A 543 -8.32 13.00 -37.07
CA ARG A 543 -8.42 13.57 -38.42
C ARG A 543 -9.03 14.95 -38.40
N LEU A 544 -10.05 15.16 -37.58
CA LEU A 544 -10.67 16.46 -37.39
C LEU A 544 -9.66 17.49 -36.88
N ALA A 545 -8.90 17.18 -35.83
CA ALA A 545 -7.86 18.06 -35.29
C ALA A 545 -6.80 18.41 -36.35
N THR A 546 -6.37 17.41 -37.15
CA THR A 546 -5.37 17.61 -38.21
C THR A 546 -5.88 18.55 -39.29
N ARG A 547 -7.14 18.38 -39.75
CA ARG A 547 -7.73 19.21 -40.82
C ARG A 547 -8.10 20.62 -40.36
N SER A 548 -8.52 20.75 -39.12
CA SER A 548 -8.89 22.05 -38.53
C SER A 548 -7.70 22.80 -37.96
N ALA A 549 -6.51 22.23 -37.98
CA ALA A 549 -5.31 22.76 -37.29
C ALA A 549 -5.61 23.16 -35.83
N ALA A 550 -6.48 22.39 -35.15
CA ALA A 550 -6.96 22.64 -33.79
C ALA A 550 -6.54 21.50 -32.84
N PRO A 551 -6.54 21.72 -31.53
CA PRO A 551 -6.34 20.63 -30.55
C PRO A 551 -7.39 19.51 -30.71
N MET A 552 -7.00 18.27 -30.40
CA MET A 552 -7.93 17.14 -30.40
C MET A 552 -9.00 17.35 -29.32
N LEU A 553 -10.27 17.32 -29.69
CA LEU A 553 -11.41 17.61 -28.81
C LEU A 553 -11.59 16.53 -27.72
N TRP A 554 -11.48 15.25 -28.11
CA TRP A 554 -11.71 14.11 -27.25
C TRP A 554 -10.65 13.04 -27.49
N ARG A 555 -10.05 12.56 -26.41
CA ARG A 555 -9.14 11.40 -26.42
C ARG A 555 -9.91 10.14 -26.03
N LYS A 556 -9.36 8.97 -26.32
CA LYS A 556 -9.98 7.69 -26.01
C LYS A 556 -10.46 7.59 -24.55
N GLY A 557 -9.65 8.02 -23.59
CA GLY A 557 -10.01 8.00 -22.16
C GLY A 557 -11.13 8.97 -21.76
N GLU A 558 -11.48 9.93 -22.60
CA GLU A 558 -12.50 10.96 -22.35
C GLU A 558 -13.84 10.69 -23.05
N LEU A 559 -13.91 9.61 -23.86
CA LEU A 559 -15.12 9.30 -24.66
C LEU A 559 -16.37 9.07 -23.80
N HIS A 560 -16.22 8.66 -22.55
CA HIS A 560 -17.34 8.50 -21.60
C HIS A 560 -18.13 9.80 -21.37
N GLU A 561 -17.52 10.97 -21.56
CA GLU A 561 -18.20 12.26 -21.42
C GLU A 561 -19.25 12.49 -22.53
N LEU A 562 -19.06 11.86 -23.69
CA LEU A 562 -20.01 11.92 -24.81
C LEU A 562 -21.38 11.31 -24.47
N VAL A 563 -21.45 10.44 -23.46
CA VAL A 563 -22.70 9.86 -22.95
C VAL A 563 -23.67 10.96 -22.50
N ALA A 564 -23.17 12.10 -22.03
CA ALA A 564 -24.02 13.23 -21.65
C ALA A 564 -24.82 13.78 -22.85
N LEU A 565 -24.28 13.69 -24.05
CA LEU A 565 -24.89 14.19 -25.31
C LEU A 565 -25.85 13.20 -25.96
N CYS A 566 -25.78 11.89 -25.64
CA CYS A 566 -26.66 10.89 -26.23
C CYS A 566 -28.08 10.99 -25.65
N ASP A 567 -29.09 10.51 -26.42
CA ASP A 567 -30.45 10.39 -25.92
C ASP A 567 -30.54 9.19 -24.94
N ALA A 568 -31.12 9.40 -23.77
CA ALA A 568 -31.33 8.32 -22.78
C ALA A 568 -32.19 7.17 -23.35
N ALA A 569 -33.09 7.45 -24.31
CA ALA A 569 -33.89 6.44 -24.99
C ALA A 569 -33.05 5.51 -25.89
N GLU A 570 -31.86 5.93 -26.30
CA GLU A 570 -30.96 5.14 -27.14
C GLU A 570 -30.16 4.10 -26.32
N LEU A 571 -29.99 4.33 -25.02
CA LEU A 571 -29.39 3.38 -24.10
C LEU A 571 -30.39 2.26 -23.83
N ASN A 572 -30.11 1.08 -24.38
CA ASN A 572 -31.02 -0.06 -24.35
C ASN A 572 -31.15 -0.72 -22.96
N GLY A 573 -32.05 -1.73 -22.85
CA GLY A 573 -32.28 -2.46 -21.61
C GLY A 573 -31.05 -3.17 -21.06
N GLU A 574 -30.07 -3.54 -21.91
CA GLU A 574 -28.85 -4.20 -21.50
C GLU A 574 -27.97 -3.30 -20.61
N VAL A 575 -27.86 -2.00 -20.93
CA VAL A 575 -27.15 -1.03 -20.07
C VAL A 575 -27.79 -1.00 -18.69
N ARG A 576 -29.13 -1.00 -18.60
CA ARG A 576 -29.84 -1.08 -17.32
C ARG A 576 -29.56 -2.40 -16.57
N GLU A 577 -29.58 -3.53 -17.28
CA GLU A 577 -29.26 -4.84 -16.71
C GLU A 577 -27.87 -4.86 -16.04
N LYS A 578 -26.86 -4.28 -16.69
CA LYS A 578 -25.51 -4.18 -16.10
C LYS A 578 -25.49 -3.25 -14.88
N LEU A 579 -26.22 -2.13 -14.92
CA LEU A 579 -26.35 -1.21 -13.79
C LEU A 579 -27.14 -1.81 -12.63
N ASP A 580 -28.21 -2.58 -12.89
CA ASP A 580 -28.96 -3.30 -11.87
C ASP A 580 -28.09 -4.34 -11.17
N ALA A 581 -27.30 -5.12 -11.92
CA ALA A 581 -26.34 -6.07 -11.35
C ALA A 581 -25.29 -5.37 -10.47
N LEU A 582 -24.82 -4.20 -10.90
CA LEU A 582 -23.88 -3.39 -10.13
C LEU A 582 -24.54 -2.83 -8.85
N GLN A 583 -25.80 -2.42 -8.92
CA GLN A 583 -26.56 -2.00 -7.74
C GLN A 583 -26.70 -3.13 -6.72
N VAL A 584 -27.03 -4.34 -7.17
CA VAL A 584 -27.12 -5.53 -6.31
C VAL A 584 -25.77 -5.83 -5.64
N LEU A 585 -24.65 -5.70 -6.37
CA LEU A 585 -23.32 -5.89 -5.81
C LEU A 585 -23.03 -4.90 -4.67
N LEU A 586 -23.33 -3.62 -4.88
CA LEU A 586 -22.97 -2.51 -3.99
C LEU A 586 -23.93 -2.32 -2.81
N GLN A 587 -25.12 -2.92 -2.83
CA GLN A 587 -26.04 -2.84 -1.70
C GLN A 587 -25.51 -3.63 -0.52
N PRO A 588 -25.54 -3.07 0.71
CA PRO A 588 -25.21 -3.82 1.93
C PRO A 588 -26.12 -5.03 2.06
N GLN A 589 -25.60 -6.15 2.53
CA GLN A 589 -26.45 -7.25 3.00
C GLN A 589 -27.18 -6.77 4.26
N ALA A 590 -28.50 -6.94 4.29
CA ALA A 590 -29.37 -6.62 5.42
C ALA A 590 -29.04 -7.52 6.64
#